data_f6169914c57dca4cd18f41f95be6a557
#
_entry.id   f6169914c57dca4cd18f41f95be6a557
#
_cell.length_a   1.000
_cell.length_b   1.000
_cell.length_c   1.000
_cell.angle_alpha   90.00
_cell.angle_beta   90.00
_cell.angle_gamma   90.00
#
_symmetry.space_group_name_H-M   'P 1'
#
loop_
_entity.id
_entity.type
_entity.pdbx_description
1 polymer ?
#
loop_
_entity_poly.entity_id
_entity_poly.type
_entity_poly.pdbx_seq_one_letter_code
_entity_poly.pdbx_strand_id
1 'polypeptide(L)'
;MATKSTTALETPLRDQLDRLASFESGQGSVISLYLDMRPDQNGQRAHLRVFLRNSVDEQARSLSGRERADFERTVERIQKHLDESVPKSSNGVAIFASTTGELFEAIPFDVPVEQPSMHLAGVPQLYPLARLNDQYPRYAALLLDTNSADLYVFALGARTRHETVQSEKTRRTKMGGWSQARYQRRADNFHKQHMKEVVDLLDKVVAAEHLEHVVVACDEAAKPYLTAQLPKHLAAKVIDMVNVDVKSIAEHELLTETMNALRRDDADTDAEHVRRMIDAWRAGGLAVAGLEATMRALEMREVEELLIAARADRVTGPADALGAKAQQNAARIRFIEDDSLLADVGGVGALLRFKI
;
A
#
# COMPACT_ATOMS: atom_id res chain seq x y z
N MET A 1 14.57 24.34 -15.76
CA MET A 1 13.09 24.30 -15.85
C MET A 1 12.67 22.92 -15.40
N ALA A 2 12.20 22.81 -14.17
CA ALA A 2 11.80 21.54 -13.57
C ALA A 2 10.39 21.21 -14.03
N THR A 3 10.24 20.13 -14.76
CA THR A 3 8.93 19.57 -15.13
C THR A 3 8.32 18.92 -13.90
N LYS A 4 7.40 19.61 -13.26
CA LYS A 4 6.52 19.03 -12.25
C LYS A 4 5.59 18.05 -12.94
N SER A 5 5.89 16.76 -12.87
CA SER A 5 4.91 15.70 -13.07
C SER A 5 4.38 15.32 -11.70
N THR A 6 3.38 16.07 -11.26
CA THR A 6 2.64 15.79 -10.02
C THR A 6 1.43 14.96 -10.44
N THR A 7 1.56 13.65 -10.39
CA THR A 7 0.36 12.78 -10.30
C THR A 7 0.00 12.76 -8.82
N ALA A 8 -0.84 13.70 -8.43
CA ALA A 8 -1.26 13.88 -7.06
C ALA A 8 -2.34 12.85 -6.73
N LEU A 9 -1.99 11.88 -5.92
CA LEU A 9 -2.94 11.42 -4.89
C LEU A 9 -2.99 12.56 -3.86
N GLU A 10 -3.82 13.58 -4.13
CA GLU A 10 -3.91 14.81 -3.33
C GLU A 10 -4.46 14.55 -1.93
N THR A 11 -5.07 13.38 -1.71
CA THR A 11 -5.57 12.92 -0.41
C THR A 11 -4.89 11.61 -0.06
N PRO A 12 -4.38 11.41 1.16
CA PRO A 12 -3.86 10.12 1.58
C PRO A 12 -4.88 9.01 1.31
N LEU A 13 -4.47 7.90 0.75
CA LEU A 13 -5.35 6.77 0.43
C LEU A 13 -6.18 6.32 1.64
N ARG A 14 -5.61 6.44 2.84
CA ARG A 14 -6.29 6.15 4.11
C ARG A 14 -7.55 7.00 4.29
N ASP A 15 -7.45 8.31 4.06
CA ASP A 15 -8.61 9.21 4.20
C ASP A 15 -9.68 8.91 3.12
N GLN A 16 -9.27 8.45 1.94
CA GLN A 16 -10.19 7.99 0.90
C GLN A 16 -10.90 6.71 1.32
N LEU A 17 -10.15 5.73 1.85
CA LEU A 17 -10.72 4.49 2.38
C LEU A 17 -11.69 4.75 3.52
N ASP A 18 -11.36 5.64 4.47
CA ASP A 18 -12.23 5.97 5.60
C ASP A 18 -13.54 6.64 5.13
N ARG A 19 -13.48 7.53 4.14
CA ARG A 19 -14.68 8.11 3.53
C ARG A 19 -15.55 7.09 2.80
N LEU A 20 -14.92 6.23 2.01
CA LEU A 20 -15.61 5.17 1.29
C LEU A 20 -16.24 4.15 2.25
N ALA A 21 -15.54 3.79 3.34
CA ALA A 21 -16.05 2.85 4.34
C ALA A 21 -17.24 3.40 5.14
N SER A 22 -17.30 4.72 5.30
CA SER A 22 -18.43 5.39 5.98
C SER A 22 -19.60 5.72 5.06
N PHE A 23 -19.47 5.50 3.74
CA PHE A 23 -20.51 5.83 2.78
C PHE A 23 -21.60 4.74 2.73
N GLU A 24 -22.84 5.16 2.93
CA GLU A 24 -24.03 4.34 2.73
C GLU A 24 -24.92 5.01 1.68
N SER A 25 -25.30 4.27 0.66
CA SER A 25 -26.01 4.80 -0.52
C SER A 25 -27.49 5.11 -0.30
N GLY A 26 -28.00 5.00 0.93
CA GLY A 26 -29.43 5.27 1.21
C GLY A 26 -30.36 4.37 0.38
N GLN A 27 -31.05 4.95 -0.61
CA GLN A 27 -31.98 4.22 -1.51
C GLN A 27 -31.33 3.76 -2.84
N GLY A 28 -30.03 3.96 -3.04
CA GLY A 28 -29.34 3.58 -4.27
C GLY A 28 -28.36 2.43 -4.07
N SER A 29 -27.61 2.12 -5.11
CA SER A 29 -26.50 1.18 -5.08
C SER A 29 -25.17 1.87 -5.41
N VAL A 30 -24.07 1.26 -5.02
CA VAL A 30 -22.72 1.69 -5.39
C VAL A 30 -22.14 0.70 -6.37
N ILE A 31 -21.64 1.20 -7.48
CA ILE A 31 -20.77 0.46 -8.40
C ILE A 31 -19.36 0.55 -7.85
N SER A 32 -18.76 -0.60 -7.51
CA SER A 32 -17.35 -0.73 -7.17
C SER A 32 -16.66 -1.46 -8.31
N LEU A 33 -15.80 -0.77 -9.03
CA LEU A 33 -15.16 -1.23 -10.26
C LEU A 33 -13.65 -1.25 -10.09
N TYR A 34 -13.03 -2.38 -10.37
CA TYR A 34 -11.58 -2.60 -10.38
C TYR A 34 -11.12 -3.03 -11.76
N LEU A 35 -10.21 -2.29 -12.37
CA LEU A 35 -9.76 -2.51 -13.74
C LEU A 35 -8.25 -2.64 -13.85
N ASP A 36 -7.80 -3.62 -14.63
CA ASP A 36 -6.43 -3.70 -15.13
C ASP A 36 -6.29 -2.74 -16.32
N MET A 37 -5.51 -1.67 -16.12
CA MET A 37 -5.31 -0.61 -17.11
C MET A 37 -4.09 -0.85 -18.01
N ARG A 38 -3.36 -1.96 -17.85
CA ARG A 38 -2.19 -2.25 -18.68
C ARG A 38 -2.58 -2.38 -20.15
N PRO A 39 -1.81 -1.80 -21.08
CA PRO A 39 -2.04 -2.01 -22.51
C PRO A 39 -1.71 -3.47 -22.90
N ASP A 40 -2.38 -3.97 -23.93
CA ASP A 40 -2.04 -5.23 -24.58
C ASP A 40 -0.73 -5.12 -25.40
N GLN A 41 -0.32 -6.20 -26.05
CA GLN A 41 0.89 -6.26 -26.89
C GLN A 41 0.89 -5.22 -28.04
N ASN A 42 -0.29 -4.70 -28.43
CA ASN A 42 -0.46 -3.69 -29.47
C ASN A 42 -0.58 -2.27 -28.90
N GLY A 43 -0.39 -2.09 -27.59
CA GLY A 43 -0.56 -0.81 -26.91
C GLY A 43 -2.01 -0.39 -26.72
N GLN A 44 -2.97 -1.31 -26.93
CA GLN A 44 -4.40 -1.04 -26.80
C GLN A 44 -4.96 -1.63 -25.51
N ARG A 45 -6.11 -1.09 -25.08
CA ARG A 45 -6.85 -1.55 -23.90
C ARG A 45 -8.19 -2.20 -24.30
N ALA A 46 -8.16 -3.03 -25.36
CA ALA A 46 -9.37 -3.65 -25.88
C ALA A 46 -10.07 -4.57 -24.88
N HIS A 47 -9.29 -5.25 -24.01
CA HIS A 47 -9.79 -6.11 -22.94
C HIS A 47 -10.69 -5.36 -21.95
N LEU A 48 -10.40 -4.07 -21.66
CA LEU A 48 -11.24 -3.24 -20.79
C LEU A 48 -12.66 -3.07 -21.32
N ARG A 49 -12.79 -2.78 -22.59
CA ARG A 49 -14.10 -2.58 -23.22
C ARG A 49 -14.93 -3.86 -23.21
N VAL A 50 -14.27 -4.99 -23.43
CA VAL A 50 -14.93 -6.31 -23.39
C VAL A 50 -15.36 -6.62 -21.96
N PHE A 51 -14.48 -6.43 -20.99
CA PHE A 51 -14.79 -6.65 -19.56
C PHE A 51 -15.96 -5.77 -19.11
N LEU A 52 -15.88 -4.45 -19.35
CA LEU A 52 -16.93 -3.50 -18.96
C LEU A 52 -18.27 -3.88 -19.56
N ARG A 53 -18.33 -4.16 -20.87
CA ARG A 53 -19.58 -4.56 -21.51
C ARG A 53 -20.18 -5.81 -20.87
N ASN A 54 -19.38 -6.86 -20.68
CA ASN A 54 -19.86 -8.12 -20.12
C ASN A 54 -20.34 -7.94 -18.68
N SER A 55 -19.60 -7.18 -17.85
CA SER A 55 -19.97 -6.92 -16.46
C SER A 55 -21.21 -6.04 -16.35
N VAL A 56 -21.34 -5.03 -17.21
CA VAL A 56 -22.55 -4.18 -17.27
C VAL A 56 -23.77 -5.02 -17.69
N ASP A 57 -23.64 -5.86 -18.72
CA ASP A 57 -24.73 -6.73 -19.18
C ASP A 57 -25.17 -7.73 -18.08
N GLU A 58 -24.21 -8.24 -17.31
CA GLU A 58 -24.47 -9.15 -16.18
C GLU A 58 -25.26 -8.46 -15.07
N GLN A 59 -24.76 -7.32 -14.59
CA GLN A 59 -25.41 -6.56 -13.51
C GLN A 59 -26.79 -6.03 -13.93
N ALA A 60 -26.93 -5.56 -15.17
CA ALA A 60 -28.18 -5.02 -15.70
C ALA A 60 -29.33 -6.05 -15.77
N ARG A 61 -29.02 -7.37 -15.81
CA ARG A 61 -30.04 -8.43 -15.84
C ARG A 61 -30.90 -8.48 -14.58
N SER A 62 -30.34 -8.11 -13.43
CA SER A 62 -31.04 -8.11 -12.15
C SER A 62 -31.82 -6.82 -11.90
N LEU A 63 -31.61 -5.79 -12.72
CA LEU A 63 -32.17 -4.46 -12.52
C LEU A 63 -33.37 -4.20 -13.45
N SER A 64 -34.32 -3.39 -12.98
CA SER A 64 -35.52 -3.02 -13.74
C SER A 64 -35.89 -1.54 -13.51
N GLY A 65 -36.66 -0.99 -14.45
CA GLY A 65 -37.25 0.33 -14.34
C GLY A 65 -36.22 1.44 -14.04
N ARG A 66 -36.45 2.18 -12.98
CA ARG A 66 -35.62 3.32 -12.59
C ARG A 66 -34.21 2.91 -12.16
N GLU A 67 -34.09 1.80 -11.40
CA GLU A 67 -32.79 1.31 -10.95
C GLU A 67 -31.84 1.03 -12.12
N ARG A 68 -32.37 0.42 -13.18
CA ARG A 68 -31.61 0.15 -14.40
C ARG A 68 -31.17 1.44 -15.11
N ALA A 69 -32.08 2.43 -15.22
CA ALA A 69 -31.74 3.71 -15.85
C ALA A 69 -30.70 4.50 -15.06
N ASP A 70 -30.75 4.47 -13.72
CA ASP A 70 -29.79 5.11 -12.84
C ASP A 70 -28.42 4.40 -12.91
N PHE A 71 -28.41 3.07 -12.98
CA PHE A 71 -27.20 2.28 -13.19
C PHE A 71 -26.53 2.59 -14.55
N GLU A 72 -27.29 2.54 -15.65
CA GLU A 72 -26.80 2.81 -17.01
C GLU A 72 -26.19 4.22 -17.09
N ARG A 73 -26.83 5.24 -16.51
CA ARG A 73 -26.31 6.62 -16.44
C ARG A 73 -24.99 6.70 -15.66
N THR A 74 -24.89 5.94 -14.58
CA THR A 74 -23.67 5.89 -13.76
C THR A 74 -22.53 5.21 -14.52
N VAL A 75 -22.82 4.15 -15.26
CA VAL A 75 -21.86 3.48 -16.15
C VAL A 75 -21.35 4.42 -17.24
N GLU A 76 -22.23 5.20 -17.88
CA GLU A 76 -21.82 6.22 -18.87
C GLU A 76 -20.87 7.25 -18.26
N ARG A 77 -21.13 7.70 -17.03
CA ARG A 77 -20.25 8.61 -16.31
C ARG A 77 -18.88 7.99 -16.03
N ILE A 78 -18.85 6.71 -15.63
CA ILE A 78 -17.60 5.95 -15.40
C ILE A 78 -16.82 5.84 -16.72
N GLN A 79 -17.46 5.44 -17.81
CA GLN A 79 -16.81 5.30 -19.13
C GLN A 79 -16.20 6.63 -19.60
N LYS A 80 -16.94 7.71 -19.49
CA LYS A 80 -16.43 9.05 -19.81
C LYS A 80 -15.20 9.41 -18.97
N HIS A 81 -15.22 9.13 -17.68
CA HIS A 81 -14.09 9.41 -16.78
C HIS A 81 -12.85 8.57 -17.15
N LEU A 82 -13.03 7.29 -17.50
CA LEU A 82 -11.96 6.41 -17.94
C LEU A 82 -11.28 6.91 -19.22
N ASP A 83 -12.06 7.46 -20.15
CA ASP A 83 -11.54 7.95 -21.43
C ASP A 83 -10.83 9.31 -21.29
N GLU A 84 -11.36 10.22 -20.44
CA GLU A 84 -10.92 11.62 -20.37
C GLU A 84 -9.95 11.93 -19.22
N SER A 85 -10.05 11.23 -18.10
CA SER A 85 -9.44 11.69 -16.83
C SER A 85 -8.41 10.73 -16.23
N VAL A 86 -8.49 9.43 -16.54
CA VAL A 86 -7.54 8.45 -15.97
C VAL A 86 -6.20 8.56 -16.71
N PRO A 87 -5.07 8.72 -15.97
CA PRO A 87 -3.75 8.81 -16.57
C PRO A 87 -3.42 7.58 -17.42
N LYS A 88 -2.85 7.78 -18.61
CA LYS A 88 -2.45 6.69 -19.48
C LYS A 88 -1.31 5.83 -18.92
N SER A 89 -0.56 6.37 -17.98
CA SER A 89 0.52 5.67 -17.27
C SER A 89 0.02 4.72 -16.19
N SER A 90 -1.24 4.86 -15.73
CA SER A 90 -1.77 4.00 -14.67
C SER A 90 -1.93 2.56 -15.15
N ASN A 91 -1.52 1.60 -14.30
CA ASN A 91 -1.65 0.17 -14.54
C ASN A 91 -2.92 -0.43 -13.91
N GLY A 92 -3.54 0.31 -12.99
CA GLY A 92 -4.81 -0.07 -12.39
C GLY A 92 -5.67 1.15 -12.05
N VAL A 93 -6.95 0.94 -11.85
CA VAL A 93 -7.89 1.94 -11.32
C VAL A 93 -8.99 1.28 -10.52
N ALA A 94 -9.32 1.86 -9.36
CA ALA A 94 -10.53 1.56 -8.63
C ALA A 94 -11.50 2.74 -8.77
N ILE A 95 -12.78 2.47 -9.08
CA ILE A 95 -13.81 3.50 -9.21
C ILE A 95 -15.02 3.10 -8.35
N PHE A 96 -15.45 4.05 -7.54
CA PHE A 96 -16.65 3.93 -6.70
C PHE A 96 -17.65 5.01 -7.10
N ALA A 97 -18.81 4.59 -7.56
CA ALA A 97 -19.85 5.51 -8.03
C ALA A 97 -21.23 5.09 -7.53
N SER A 98 -21.94 6.00 -6.83
CA SER A 98 -23.32 5.73 -6.44
C SER A 98 -24.29 6.00 -7.58
N THR A 99 -25.32 5.18 -7.70
CA THR A 99 -26.40 5.37 -8.67
C THR A 99 -27.25 6.60 -8.37
N THR A 100 -27.19 7.13 -7.15
CA THR A 100 -27.79 8.42 -6.75
C THR A 100 -26.98 9.63 -7.17
N GLY A 101 -25.70 9.44 -7.54
CA GLY A 101 -24.78 10.50 -7.92
C GLY A 101 -24.05 11.18 -6.75
N GLU A 102 -24.30 10.78 -5.51
CA GLU A 102 -23.71 11.36 -4.29
C GLU A 102 -22.24 10.98 -4.10
N LEU A 103 -21.82 9.83 -4.64
CA LEU A 103 -20.45 9.37 -4.63
C LEU A 103 -19.90 9.25 -6.06
N PHE A 104 -18.70 9.74 -6.27
CA PHE A 104 -17.86 9.41 -7.42
C PHE A 104 -16.40 9.59 -7.02
N GLU A 105 -15.70 8.50 -6.81
CA GLU A 105 -14.29 8.47 -6.46
C GLU A 105 -13.56 7.56 -7.43
N ALA A 106 -12.45 8.04 -8.02
CA ALA A 106 -11.61 7.26 -8.90
C ALA A 106 -10.17 7.33 -8.41
N ILE A 107 -9.58 6.19 -8.15
CA ILE A 107 -8.25 6.03 -7.57
C ILE A 107 -7.38 5.31 -8.59
N PRO A 108 -6.59 6.02 -9.41
CA PRO A 108 -5.60 5.40 -10.29
C PRO A 108 -4.35 4.99 -9.50
N PHE A 109 -3.70 3.89 -9.90
CA PHE A 109 -2.48 3.39 -9.29
C PHE A 109 -1.58 2.67 -10.31
N ASP A 110 -0.29 2.48 -9.96
CA ASP A 110 0.71 1.93 -10.88
C ASP A 110 0.85 0.41 -10.80
N VAL A 111 0.19 -0.24 -9.84
CA VAL A 111 0.11 -1.71 -9.77
C VAL A 111 -1.05 -2.25 -10.61
N PRO A 112 -0.89 -3.42 -11.25
CA PRO A 112 -1.99 -4.01 -11.99
C PRO A 112 -3.07 -4.59 -11.09
N VAL A 113 -4.31 -4.60 -11.56
CA VAL A 113 -5.39 -5.36 -10.94
C VAL A 113 -5.39 -6.76 -11.55
N GLU A 114 -4.98 -7.76 -10.78
CA GLU A 114 -4.88 -9.14 -11.28
C GLU A 114 -6.24 -9.74 -11.65
N GLN A 115 -7.28 -9.38 -10.91
CA GLN A 115 -8.65 -9.85 -11.12
C GLN A 115 -9.60 -8.66 -11.27
N PRO A 116 -9.82 -8.18 -12.50
CA PRO A 116 -10.81 -7.13 -12.74
C PRO A 116 -12.20 -7.56 -12.27
N SER A 117 -12.91 -6.66 -11.58
CA SER A 117 -14.24 -6.96 -11.03
C SER A 117 -15.15 -5.75 -11.04
N MET A 118 -16.46 -5.99 -11.13
CA MET A 118 -17.52 -5.00 -10.97
C MET A 118 -18.56 -5.55 -10.00
N HIS A 119 -18.79 -4.80 -8.93
CA HIS A 119 -19.78 -5.15 -7.91
C HIS A 119 -20.82 -4.04 -7.83
N LEU A 120 -22.07 -4.42 -7.64
CA LEU A 120 -23.20 -3.52 -7.37
C LEU A 120 -23.80 -3.89 -6.02
N ALA A 121 -23.65 -3.01 -5.03
CA ALA A 121 -24.09 -3.24 -3.66
C ALA A 121 -24.54 -1.94 -2.99
N GLY A 122 -25.19 -2.02 -1.82
CA GLY A 122 -25.58 -0.83 -1.05
C GLY A 122 -24.42 -0.02 -0.48
N VAL A 123 -23.23 -0.62 -0.39
CA VAL A 123 -21.99 -0.02 0.13
C VAL A 123 -20.81 -0.30 -0.80
N PRO A 124 -19.76 0.52 -0.77
CA PRO A 124 -18.53 0.27 -1.53
C PRO A 124 -17.89 -1.07 -1.15
N GLN A 125 -17.44 -1.82 -2.13
CA GLN A 125 -16.67 -3.05 -1.93
C GLN A 125 -15.20 -2.69 -1.85
N LEU A 126 -14.65 -2.65 -0.64
CA LEU A 126 -13.31 -2.12 -0.37
C LEU A 126 -12.23 -3.19 -0.24
N TYR A 127 -12.61 -4.48 -0.15
CA TYR A 127 -11.65 -5.57 0.05
C TYR A 127 -10.49 -5.58 -0.97
N PRO A 128 -10.74 -5.48 -2.30
CA PRO A 128 -9.64 -5.47 -3.25
C PRO A 128 -8.71 -4.26 -3.10
N LEU A 129 -9.24 -3.08 -2.76
CA LEU A 129 -8.41 -1.89 -2.55
C LEU A 129 -7.62 -1.96 -1.23
N ALA A 130 -8.24 -2.47 -0.17
CA ALA A 130 -7.56 -2.69 1.10
C ALA A 130 -6.42 -3.71 0.94
N ARG A 131 -6.65 -4.79 0.20
CA ARG A 131 -5.62 -5.78 -0.13
C ARG A 131 -4.48 -5.17 -0.95
N LEU A 132 -4.77 -4.35 -1.97
CA LEU A 132 -3.73 -3.67 -2.74
C LEU A 132 -2.91 -2.72 -1.87
N ASN A 133 -3.55 -2.02 -0.93
CA ASN A 133 -2.84 -1.15 0.01
C ASN A 133 -1.94 -1.92 0.99
N ASP A 134 -2.35 -3.11 1.41
CA ASP A 134 -1.56 -4.00 2.25
C ASP A 134 -0.36 -4.58 1.47
N GLN A 135 -0.59 -5.09 0.25
CA GLN A 135 0.46 -5.63 -0.63
C GLN A 135 1.46 -4.58 -1.13
N TYR A 136 1.04 -3.32 -1.26
CA TYR A 136 1.84 -2.20 -1.76
C TYR A 136 1.73 -1.01 -0.81
N PRO A 137 2.22 -1.18 0.43
CA PRO A 137 2.09 -0.16 1.46
C PRO A 137 2.81 1.13 1.08
N ARG A 138 2.48 2.20 1.78
CA ARG A 138 3.22 3.45 1.67
C ARG A 138 4.48 3.38 2.53
N TYR A 139 5.65 3.56 1.91
CA TYR A 139 6.94 3.46 2.59
C TYR A 139 7.98 4.41 2.02
N ALA A 140 9.03 4.66 2.80
CA ALA A 140 10.21 5.36 2.32
C ALA A 140 11.29 4.37 1.84
N ALA A 141 11.86 4.62 0.67
CA ALA A 141 13.08 3.98 0.20
C ALA A 141 14.22 5.00 0.20
N LEU A 142 15.22 4.77 1.04
CA LEU A 142 16.41 5.60 1.14
C LEU A 142 17.54 4.95 0.34
N LEU A 143 17.87 5.51 -0.82
CA LEU A 143 19.04 5.13 -1.59
C LEU A 143 20.24 5.96 -1.13
N LEU A 144 21.30 5.34 -0.64
CA LEU A 144 22.36 6.03 0.09
C LEU A 144 23.76 5.51 -0.23
N ASP A 145 24.68 6.42 -0.56
CA ASP A 145 26.12 6.19 -0.48
C ASP A 145 26.79 7.12 0.54
N THR A 146 28.11 7.13 0.65
CA THR A 146 28.85 7.97 1.60
C THR A 146 28.81 9.47 1.28
N ASN A 147 28.29 9.89 0.11
CA ASN A 147 28.34 11.26 -0.39
C ASN A 147 27.02 11.79 -0.93
N SER A 148 26.08 10.91 -1.22
CA SER A 148 24.77 11.26 -1.80
C SER A 148 23.67 10.38 -1.22
N ALA A 149 22.47 10.92 -1.16
CA ALA A 149 21.28 10.18 -0.81
C ALA A 149 20.09 10.67 -1.63
N ASP A 150 19.29 9.72 -2.07
CA ASP A 150 18.00 9.95 -2.68
C ASP A 150 16.92 9.28 -1.82
N LEU A 151 15.94 10.06 -1.38
CA LEU A 151 14.82 9.59 -0.59
C LEU A 151 13.56 9.56 -1.45
N TYR A 152 13.01 8.39 -1.64
CA TYR A 152 11.78 8.15 -2.37
C TYR A 152 10.66 7.79 -1.40
N VAL A 153 9.44 8.24 -1.70
CA VAL A 153 8.23 7.71 -1.07
C VAL A 153 7.43 6.98 -2.15
N PHE A 154 7.13 5.73 -1.90
CA PHE A 154 6.30 4.90 -2.76
C PHE A 154 4.93 4.67 -2.10
N ALA A 155 3.87 4.57 -2.92
CA ALA A 155 2.54 4.17 -2.51
C ALA A 155 1.84 3.50 -3.70
N LEU A 156 1.21 2.36 -3.50
CA LEU A 156 0.57 1.57 -4.55
C LEU A 156 1.46 1.38 -5.80
N GLY A 157 2.75 1.07 -5.57
CA GLY A 157 3.74 0.87 -6.63
C GLY A 157 4.22 2.12 -7.34
N ALA A 158 3.68 3.29 -7.03
CA ALA A 158 4.05 4.57 -7.63
C ALA A 158 4.98 5.38 -6.73
N ARG A 159 5.91 6.12 -7.35
CA ARG A 159 6.67 7.15 -6.65
C ARG A 159 5.82 8.39 -6.44
N THR A 160 5.52 8.71 -5.17
CA THR A 160 4.74 9.90 -4.80
C THR A 160 5.61 11.09 -4.41
N ARG A 161 6.86 10.84 -3.97
CA ARG A 161 7.80 11.88 -3.56
C ARG A 161 9.23 11.47 -3.85
N HIS A 162 10.10 12.45 -4.14
CA HIS A 162 11.53 12.26 -4.30
C HIS A 162 12.27 13.50 -3.76
N GLU A 163 13.24 13.28 -2.90
CA GLU A 163 14.11 14.30 -2.31
C GLU A 163 15.57 13.85 -2.45
N THR A 164 16.48 14.77 -2.73
CA THR A 164 17.89 14.47 -2.91
C THR A 164 18.75 15.27 -1.93
N VAL A 165 19.72 14.61 -1.29
CA VAL A 165 20.77 15.23 -0.50
C VAL A 165 22.09 14.98 -1.17
N GLN A 166 22.76 16.03 -1.63
CA GLN A 166 24.11 15.95 -2.22
C GLN A 166 25.08 16.76 -1.38
N SER A 167 26.14 16.12 -0.93
CA SER A 167 27.24 16.80 -0.27
C SER A 167 28.39 17.03 -1.24
N GLU A 168 29.12 18.15 -1.10
CA GLU A 168 30.25 18.46 -1.96
C GLU A 168 31.32 17.34 -1.91
N LYS A 169 31.71 16.81 -3.08
CA LYS A 169 32.69 15.73 -3.20
C LYS A 169 34.08 16.19 -2.69
N THR A 170 34.53 15.58 -1.60
CA THR A 170 35.92 15.72 -1.18
C THR A 170 36.84 15.05 -2.21
N ARG A 171 37.64 15.85 -2.95
CA ARG A 171 38.65 15.33 -3.90
C ARG A 171 39.63 14.42 -3.17
N ARG A 172 39.76 13.18 -3.60
CA ARG A 172 40.83 12.28 -3.19
C ARG A 172 42.16 12.83 -3.68
N THR A 173 42.99 13.37 -2.80
CA THR A 173 44.39 13.69 -3.08
C THR A 173 45.25 12.51 -2.63
N LYS A 174 45.97 11.87 -3.57
CA LYS A 174 47.01 10.88 -3.27
C LYS A 174 48.24 11.60 -2.76
N MET A 175 48.38 11.82 -1.46
CA MET A 175 49.63 12.22 -0.81
C MET A 175 49.88 11.32 0.39
N GLY A 176 51.01 10.66 0.44
CA GLY A 176 51.45 9.80 1.54
C GLY A 176 52.10 10.59 2.68
N GLY A 177 52.02 10.07 3.90
CA GLY A 177 52.69 10.61 5.05
C GLY A 177 51.76 11.05 6.19
N TRP A 178 52.26 11.80 7.17
CA TRP A 178 51.54 12.31 8.35
C TRP A 178 50.23 13.05 8.07
N SER A 179 49.98 13.43 6.84
CA SER A 179 48.72 14.00 6.36
C SER A 179 47.61 12.99 6.23
N GLN A 180 47.89 11.69 6.12
CA GLN A 180 46.89 10.64 5.89
C GLN A 180 45.88 10.49 7.05
N ALA A 181 46.36 10.51 8.30
CA ALA A 181 45.52 10.46 9.47
C ALA A 181 44.61 11.71 9.63
N ARG A 182 45.14 12.88 9.22
CA ARG A 182 44.38 14.15 9.22
C ARG A 182 43.34 14.16 8.12
N TYR A 183 43.67 13.59 6.97
CA TYR A 183 42.75 13.46 5.85
C TYR A 183 41.61 12.45 6.12
N GLN A 184 41.97 11.31 6.71
CA GLN A 184 40.98 10.30 7.14
C GLN A 184 39.97 10.87 8.15
N ARG A 185 40.41 11.59 9.19
CA ARG A 185 39.52 12.27 10.15
C ARG A 185 38.60 13.30 9.49
N ARG A 186 39.12 13.99 8.45
CA ARG A 186 38.32 14.99 7.71
C ARG A 186 37.27 14.32 6.83
N ALA A 187 37.60 13.20 6.18
CA ALA A 187 36.67 12.39 5.42
C ALA A 187 35.56 11.77 6.35
N ASP A 188 35.96 11.22 7.50
CA ASP A 188 35.03 10.66 8.48
C ASP A 188 34.07 11.73 9.04
N ASN A 189 34.56 12.94 9.33
CA ASN A 189 33.71 14.03 9.78
C ASN A 189 32.73 14.47 8.69
N PHE A 190 33.16 14.46 7.44
CA PHE A 190 32.32 14.79 6.29
C PHE A 190 31.20 13.74 6.12
N HIS A 191 31.54 12.45 6.15
CA HIS A 191 30.53 11.38 6.08
C HIS A 191 29.54 11.43 7.25
N LYS A 192 30.01 11.73 8.47
CA LYS A 192 29.12 11.92 9.64
C LYS A 192 28.16 13.09 9.45
N GLN A 193 28.65 14.23 8.92
CA GLN A 193 27.80 15.39 8.68
C GLN A 193 26.76 15.10 7.57
N HIS A 194 27.18 14.46 6.49
CA HIS A 194 26.27 14.02 5.43
C HIS A 194 25.18 13.11 5.97
N MET A 195 25.55 12.07 6.74
CA MET A 195 24.58 11.16 7.33
C MET A 195 23.59 11.86 8.25
N LYS A 196 24.05 12.86 9.02
CA LYS A 196 23.17 13.66 9.85
C LYS A 196 22.10 14.39 9.01
N GLU A 197 22.50 15.02 7.92
CA GLU A 197 21.59 15.71 7.00
C GLU A 197 20.59 14.75 6.36
N VAL A 198 21.03 13.52 6.00
CA VAL A 198 20.18 12.47 5.47
C VAL A 198 19.16 11.99 6.52
N VAL A 199 19.60 11.75 7.76
CA VAL A 199 18.71 11.34 8.86
C VAL A 199 17.70 12.43 9.19
N ASP A 200 18.11 13.71 9.23
CA ASP A 200 17.22 14.86 9.46
C ASP A 200 16.16 14.99 8.34
N LEU A 201 16.52 14.70 7.08
CA LEU A 201 15.57 14.66 5.96
C LEU A 201 14.61 13.47 6.09
N LEU A 202 15.15 12.28 6.38
CA LEU A 202 14.35 11.06 6.56
C LEU A 202 13.31 11.26 7.67
N ASP A 203 13.71 11.81 8.82
CA ASP A 203 12.82 12.07 9.95
C ASP A 203 11.67 13.02 9.57
N LYS A 204 12.01 14.11 8.88
CA LYS A 204 11.03 15.05 8.34
C LYS A 204 10.00 14.39 7.42
N VAL A 205 10.48 13.58 6.48
CA VAL A 205 9.60 12.94 5.49
C VAL A 205 8.75 11.87 6.15
N VAL A 206 9.33 11.02 6.99
CA VAL A 206 8.62 9.98 7.75
C VAL A 206 7.51 10.59 8.61
N ALA A 207 7.79 11.70 9.30
CA ALA A 207 6.79 12.39 10.11
C ALA A 207 5.69 13.06 9.26
N ALA A 208 6.07 13.78 8.19
CA ALA A 208 5.12 14.51 7.34
C ALA A 208 4.18 13.58 6.56
N GLU A 209 4.68 12.42 6.14
CA GLU A 209 3.96 11.44 5.33
C GLU A 209 3.35 10.31 6.18
N HIS A 210 3.51 10.36 7.51
CA HIS A 210 3.04 9.35 8.47
C HIS A 210 3.47 7.92 8.09
N LEU A 211 4.74 7.75 7.69
CA LEU A 211 5.25 6.46 7.23
C LEU A 211 5.57 5.54 8.41
N GLU A 212 5.18 4.28 8.28
CA GLU A 212 5.50 3.23 9.27
C GLU A 212 6.70 2.38 8.83
N HIS A 213 7.01 2.34 7.52
CA HIS A 213 8.03 1.49 6.95
C HIS A 213 9.10 2.29 6.22
N VAL A 214 10.35 1.93 6.44
CA VAL A 214 11.53 2.47 5.76
C VAL A 214 12.40 1.31 5.29
N VAL A 215 12.77 1.30 4.02
CA VAL A 215 13.78 0.38 3.48
C VAL A 215 14.99 1.20 3.06
N VAL A 216 16.17 0.79 3.52
CA VAL A 216 17.43 1.45 3.15
C VAL A 216 18.14 0.62 2.10
N ALA A 217 18.39 1.20 0.94
CA ALA A 217 19.22 0.63 -0.11
C ALA A 217 20.58 1.37 -0.12
N CYS A 218 21.65 0.72 0.28
CA CYS A 218 22.94 1.39 0.46
C CYS A 218 24.11 0.50 0.08
N ASP A 219 25.28 1.13 -0.09
CA ASP A 219 26.54 0.41 -0.17
C ASP A 219 27.04 0.00 1.23
N GLU A 220 27.88 -1.03 1.31
CA GLU A 220 28.46 -1.52 2.57
C GLU A 220 29.22 -0.43 3.36
N ALA A 221 29.79 0.56 2.68
CA ALA A 221 30.60 1.61 3.30
C ALA A 221 29.71 2.65 4.02
N ALA A 222 28.49 2.90 3.55
CA ALA A 222 27.56 3.86 4.13
C ALA A 222 26.85 3.31 5.39
N LYS A 223 26.58 2.01 5.44
CA LYS A 223 25.82 1.33 6.46
C LYS A 223 26.25 1.63 7.92
N PRO A 224 27.56 1.57 8.29
CA PRO A 224 27.99 1.88 9.66
C PRO A 224 27.73 3.34 10.04
N TYR A 225 27.90 4.27 9.09
CA TYR A 225 27.69 5.70 9.34
C TYR A 225 26.22 6.02 9.58
N LEU A 226 25.33 5.43 8.78
CA LEU A 226 23.89 5.58 8.95
C LEU A 226 23.45 4.99 10.30
N THR A 227 23.79 3.73 10.58
CA THR A 227 23.38 3.03 11.79
C THR A 227 23.82 3.78 13.07
N ALA A 228 24.99 4.42 13.04
CA ALA A 228 25.50 5.21 14.18
C ALA A 228 24.73 6.51 14.43
N GLN A 229 23.99 7.01 13.43
CA GLN A 229 23.26 8.29 13.46
C GLN A 229 21.75 8.11 13.59
N LEU A 230 21.24 6.91 13.32
CA LEU A 230 19.80 6.65 13.29
C LEU A 230 19.20 6.71 14.72
N PRO A 231 18.27 7.63 14.98
CA PRO A 231 17.58 7.67 16.27
C PRO A 231 16.65 6.45 16.42
N LYS A 232 16.40 6.05 17.66
CA LYS A 232 15.65 4.82 17.99
C LYS A 232 14.28 4.73 17.31
N HIS A 233 13.56 5.84 17.21
CA HIS A 233 12.23 5.88 16.60
C HIS A 233 12.26 5.65 15.10
N LEU A 234 13.30 6.11 14.39
CA LEU A 234 13.49 5.79 12.98
C LEU A 234 14.04 4.38 12.77
N ALA A 235 14.98 3.96 13.63
CA ALA A 235 15.53 2.60 13.58
C ALA A 235 14.44 1.53 13.73
N ALA A 236 13.41 1.79 14.54
CA ALA A 236 12.24 0.91 14.69
C ALA A 236 11.36 0.82 13.45
N LYS A 237 11.47 1.77 12.51
CA LYS A 237 10.72 1.79 11.24
C LYS A 237 11.54 1.23 10.08
N VAL A 238 12.86 1.05 10.26
CA VAL A 238 13.72 0.44 9.24
C VAL A 238 13.53 -1.06 9.24
N ILE A 239 12.90 -1.56 8.18
CA ILE A 239 12.62 -2.99 7.98
C ILE A 239 13.89 -3.73 7.57
N ASP A 240 14.59 -3.22 6.56
CA ASP A 240 15.78 -3.87 6.01
C ASP A 240 16.79 -2.84 5.49
N MET A 241 18.05 -3.27 5.40
CA MET A 241 19.15 -2.53 4.77
C MET A 241 19.73 -3.37 3.63
N VAL A 242 19.19 -3.17 2.44
CA VAL A 242 19.55 -3.91 1.22
C VAL A 242 20.85 -3.38 0.64
N ASN A 243 21.77 -4.28 0.31
CA ASN A 243 23.02 -3.91 -0.35
C ASN A 243 22.81 -3.76 -1.86
N VAL A 244 23.07 -2.56 -2.40
CA VAL A 244 22.90 -2.24 -3.82
C VAL A 244 24.08 -1.41 -4.34
N ASP A 245 24.32 -1.47 -5.66
CA ASP A 245 25.19 -0.48 -6.30
C ASP A 245 24.44 0.82 -6.56
N VAL A 246 24.57 1.75 -5.62
CA VAL A 246 23.87 3.04 -5.61
C VAL A 246 24.07 3.85 -6.90
N LYS A 247 25.18 3.64 -7.63
CA LYS A 247 25.51 4.42 -8.82
C LYS A 247 24.87 3.91 -10.09
N SER A 248 24.50 2.64 -10.12
CA SER A 248 24.02 1.98 -11.33
C SER A 248 22.54 1.56 -11.23
N ILE A 249 21.98 1.47 -10.03
CA ILE A 249 20.60 1.01 -9.83
C ILE A 249 19.60 1.96 -10.46
N ALA A 250 18.70 1.41 -11.29
CA ALA A 250 17.58 2.16 -11.84
C ALA A 250 16.43 2.24 -10.83
N GLU A 251 15.56 3.25 -10.96
CA GLU A 251 14.43 3.46 -10.03
C GLU A 251 13.49 2.24 -9.95
N HIS A 252 13.23 1.58 -11.07
CA HIS A 252 12.38 0.38 -11.09
C HIS A 252 13.03 -0.83 -10.42
N GLU A 253 14.37 -0.94 -10.48
CA GLU A 253 15.12 -1.97 -9.75
C GLU A 253 15.10 -1.67 -8.26
N LEU A 254 15.28 -0.41 -7.86
CA LEU A 254 15.17 0.03 -6.47
C LEU A 254 13.78 -0.30 -5.90
N LEU A 255 12.71 0.02 -6.65
CA LEU A 255 11.35 -0.33 -6.26
C LEU A 255 11.20 -1.85 -6.07
N THR A 256 11.73 -2.65 -6.98
CA THR A 256 11.67 -4.12 -6.92
C THR A 256 12.40 -4.65 -5.69
N GLU A 257 13.63 -4.21 -5.44
CA GLU A 257 14.43 -4.67 -4.29
C GLU A 257 13.81 -4.26 -2.96
N THR A 258 13.32 -3.03 -2.85
CA THR A 258 12.67 -2.54 -1.62
C THR A 258 11.32 -3.21 -1.38
N MET A 259 10.55 -3.52 -2.42
CA MET A 259 9.32 -4.31 -2.30
C MET A 259 9.59 -5.76 -1.89
N ASN A 260 10.68 -6.37 -2.39
CA ASN A 260 11.07 -7.71 -1.96
C ASN A 260 11.46 -7.75 -0.46
N ALA A 261 12.11 -6.68 0.04
CA ALA A 261 12.41 -6.55 1.46
C ALA A 261 11.13 -6.46 2.32
N LEU A 262 10.17 -5.63 1.90
CA LEU A 262 8.85 -5.52 2.55
C LEU A 262 8.12 -6.86 2.59
N ARG A 263 8.04 -7.57 1.46
CA ARG A 263 7.36 -8.88 1.40
C ARG A 263 7.99 -9.96 2.29
N ARG A 264 9.31 -9.92 2.46
CA ARG A 264 9.98 -10.85 3.39
C ARG A 264 9.61 -10.55 4.84
N ASP A 265 9.61 -9.27 5.21
CA ASP A 265 9.22 -8.83 6.55
C ASP A 265 7.74 -9.16 6.85
N ASP A 266 6.86 -8.91 5.88
CA ASP A 266 5.44 -9.23 5.99
C ASP A 266 5.21 -10.74 6.19
N ALA A 267 5.89 -11.60 5.43
CA ALA A 267 5.73 -13.06 5.55
C ALA A 267 6.15 -13.58 6.94
N ASP A 268 7.26 -13.08 7.48
CA ASP A 268 7.72 -13.45 8.83
C ASP A 268 6.74 -12.94 9.89
N THR A 269 6.26 -11.71 9.73
CA THR A 269 5.32 -11.04 10.63
C THR A 269 3.93 -11.71 10.57
N ASP A 270 3.45 -12.10 9.41
CA ASP A 270 2.16 -12.79 9.21
C ASP A 270 2.12 -14.10 9.99
N ALA A 271 3.17 -14.93 9.87
CA ALA A 271 3.26 -16.19 10.59
C ALA A 271 3.24 -15.97 12.13
N GLU A 272 3.89 -14.89 12.61
CA GLU A 272 3.88 -14.55 14.03
C GLU A 272 2.49 -14.10 14.50
N HIS A 273 1.83 -13.19 13.75
CA HIS A 273 0.49 -12.69 14.08
C HIS A 273 -0.56 -13.80 14.08
N VAL A 274 -0.53 -14.68 13.08
CA VAL A 274 -1.44 -15.85 13.04
C VAL A 274 -1.18 -16.79 14.21
N ARG A 275 0.08 -17.12 14.52
CA ARG A 275 0.42 -17.95 15.67
C ARG A 275 -0.09 -17.31 16.97
N ARG A 276 0.18 -16.02 17.19
CA ARG A 276 -0.29 -15.27 18.38
C ARG A 276 -1.82 -15.32 18.50
N MET A 277 -2.53 -15.14 17.39
CA MET A 277 -4.00 -15.18 17.36
C MET A 277 -4.51 -16.60 17.71
N ILE A 278 -3.95 -17.64 17.11
CA ILE A 278 -4.36 -19.02 17.35
C ILE A 278 -4.07 -19.45 18.79
N ASP A 279 -2.90 -19.10 19.33
CA ASP A 279 -2.51 -19.42 20.71
C ASP A 279 -3.44 -18.72 21.71
N ALA A 280 -3.73 -17.42 21.50
CA ALA A 280 -4.66 -16.67 22.32
C ALA A 280 -6.09 -17.23 22.25
N TRP A 281 -6.55 -17.59 21.05
CA TRP A 281 -7.87 -18.20 20.85
C TRP A 281 -7.98 -19.55 21.57
N ARG A 282 -7.01 -20.45 21.41
CA ARG A 282 -6.97 -21.76 22.08
C ARG A 282 -6.91 -21.63 23.61
N ALA A 283 -6.26 -20.59 24.11
CA ALA A 283 -6.20 -20.29 25.54
C ALA A 283 -7.46 -19.60 26.07
N GLY A 284 -8.49 -19.32 25.26
CA GLY A 284 -9.67 -18.56 25.65
C GLY A 284 -9.42 -17.08 25.94
N GLY A 285 -8.27 -16.54 25.45
CA GLY A 285 -7.83 -15.16 25.64
C GLY A 285 -8.46 -14.18 24.64
N LEU A 286 -7.74 -13.09 24.36
CA LEU A 286 -8.20 -11.98 23.52
C LEU A 286 -8.02 -12.29 22.03
N ALA A 287 -8.67 -13.34 21.55
CA ALA A 287 -8.75 -13.68 20.13
C ALA A 287 -10.01 -14.48 19.81
N VAL A 288 -10.42 -14.42 18.56
CA VAL A 288 -11.48 -15.22 17.96
C VAL A 288 -11.03 -15.81 16.64
N ALA A 289 -11.60 -16.95 16.27
CA ALA A 289 -11.27 -17.63 15.02
C ALA A 289 -12.54 -18.10 14.31
N GLY A 290 -12.54 -18.06 12.98
CA GLY A 290 -13.67 -18.38 12.12
C GLY A 290 -14.64 -17.24 11.91
N LEU A 291 -15.44 -17.34 10.84
CA LEU A 291 -16.30 -16.26 10.35
C LEU A 291 -17.28 -15.74 11.41
N GLU A 292 -18.03 -16.65 12.04
CA GLU A 292 -19.15 -16.26 12.91
C GLU A 292 -18.68 -15.50 14.15
N ALA A 293 -17.62 -15.99 14.79
CA ALA A 293 -17.04 -15.34 15.97
C ALA A 293 -16.40 -14.00 15.61
N THR A 294 -15.71 -13.93 14.47
CA THR A 294 -15.07 -12.69 13.99
C THR A 294 -16.10 -11.64 13.62
N MET A 295 -17.20 -12.02 12.92
CA MET A 295 -18.26 -11.09 12.59
C MET A 295 -18.93 -10.51 13.85
N ARG A 296 -19.19 -11.33 14.86
CA ARG A 296 -19.75 -10.89 16.15
C ARG A 296 -18.80 -9.92 16.86
N ALA A 297 -17.52 -10.22 16.91
CA ALA A 297 -16.53 -9.34 17.54
C ALA A 297 -16.41 -8.00 16.80
N LEU A 298 -16.52 -8.00 15.46
CA LEU A 298 -16.58 -6.76 14.67
C LEU A 298 -17.86 -5.96 14.98
N GLU A 299 -19.00 -6.60 15.13
CA GLU A 299 -20.28 -5.93 15.51
C GLU A 299 -20.19 -5.27 16.88
N MET A 300 -19.48 -5.90 17.81
CA MET A 300 -19.25 -5.38 19.17
C MET A 300 -18.08 -4.40 19.26
N ARG A 301 -17.36 -4.12 18.13
CA ARG A 301 -16.19 -3.25 18.07
C ARG A 301 -15.02 -3.71 18.97
N GLU A 302 -14.93 -4.99 19.22
CA GLU A 302 -13.89 -5.61 20.06
C GLU A 302 -12.58 -5.83 19.31
N VAL A 303 -12.60 -5.83 17.96
CA VAL A 303 -11.46 -6.21 17.14
C VAL A 303 -10.39 -5.12 17.13
N GLU A 304 -9.15 -5.49 17.46
CA GLU A 304 -7.94 -4.70 17.28
C GLU A 304 -7.36 -4.92 15.89
N GLU A 305 -7.21 -6.20 15.50
CA GLU A 305 -6.62 -6.59 14.23
C GLU A 305 -7.38 -7.78 13.65
N LEU A 306 -7.86 -7.61 12.42
CA LEU A 306 -8.49 -8.65 11.61
C LEU A 306 -7.40 -9.34 10.78
N LEU A 307 -7.25 -10.67 10.92
CA LEU A 307 -6.40 -11.50 10.10
C LEU A 307 -7.28 -12.25 9.10
N ILE A 308 -7.04 -12.05 7.81
CA ILE A 308 -7.89 -12.61 6.76
C ILE A 308 -7.04 -13.13 5.61
N ALA A 309 -7.37 -14.31 5.06
CA ALA A 309 -6.65 -14.85 3.90
C ALA A 309 -6.72 -13.87 2.72
N ALA A 310 -5.57 -13.64 2.07
CA ALA A 310 -5.46 -12.67 0.98
C ALA A 310 -6.31 -13.06 -0.24
N ARG A 311 -6.58 -14.34 -0.42
CA ARG A 311 -7.48 -14.85 -1.45
C ARG A 311 -8.90 -14.97 -0.91
N ALA A 312 -9.82 -14.18 -1.49
CA ALA A 312 -11.22 -14.14 -1.06
C ALA A 312 -11.93 -15.51 -1.16
N ASP A 313 -11.52 -16.39 -2.10
CA ASP A 313 -12.03 -17.76 -2.25
C ASP A 313 -11.61 -18.70 -1.10
N ARG A 314 -10.64 -18.30 -0.29
CA ARG A 314 -10.17 -19.02 0.90
C ARG A 314 -10.87 -18.57 2.19
N VAL A 315 -11.65 -17.51 2.13
CA VAL A 315 -12.41 -17.02 3.27
C VAL A 315 -13.80 -17.64 3.24
N THR A 316 -14.15 -18.32 4.32
CA THR A 316 -15.53 -18.82 4.49
C THR A 316 -16.46 -17.64 4.75
N GLY A 317 -17.24 -17.21 3.74
CA GLY A 317 -18.21 -16.13 3.84
C GLY A 317 -17.84 -14.83 3.11
N PRO A 318 -18.54 -13.73 3.38
CA PRO A 318 -18.38 -12.47 2.66
C PRO A 318 -17.15 -11.71 3.15
N ALA A 319 -15.98 -11.92 2.52
CA ALA A 319 -14.74 -11.23 2.83
C ALA A 319 -14.89 -9.70 2.80
N ASP A 320 -15.67 -9.18 1.83
CA ASP A 320 -15.96 -7.74 1.70
C ASP A 320 -16.68 -7.16 2.93
N ALA A 321 -17.65 -7.90 3.48
CA ALA A 321 -18.38 -7.46 4.68
C ALA A 321 -17.47 -7.41 5.92
N LEU A 322 -16.54 -8.37 6.04
CA LEU A 322 -15.53 -8.38 7.11
C LEU A 322 -14.60 -7.18 6.99
N GLY A 323 -14.07 -6.92 5.80
CA GLY A 323 -13.18 -5.79 5.54
C GLY A 323 -13.85 -4.43 5.78
N ALA A 324 -15.08 -4.25 5.27
CA ALA A 324 -15.86 -3.03 5.49
C ALA A 324 -16.14 -2.76 6.98
N LYS A 325 -16.57 -3.79 7.74
CA LYS A 325 -16.79 -3.65 9.17
C LYS A 325 -15.51 -3.38 9.96
N ALA A 326 -14.40 -4.03 9.61
CA ALA A 326 -13.12 -3.79 10.24
C ALA A 326 -12.68 -2.33 10.03
N GLN A 327 -12.81 -1.80 8.81
CA GLN A 327 -12.51 -0.41 8.50
C GLN A 327 -13.39 0.56 9.28
N GLN A 328 -14.71 0.35 9.31
CA GLN A 328 -15.66 1.17 10.10
C GLN A 328 -15.33 1.20 11.59
N ASN A 329 -14.75 0.14 12.12
CA ASN A 329 -14.36 0.01 13.52
C ASN A 329 -12.93 0.48 13.81
N ALA A 330 -12.23 1.04 12.83
CA ALA A 330 -10.82 1.40 12.92
C ALA A 330 -9.94 0.22 13.40
N ALA A 331 -10.31 -1.02 13.03
CA ALA A 331 -9.50 -2.20 13.22
C ALA A 331 -8.44 -2.28 12.13
N ARG A 332 -7.24 -2.70 12.47
CA ARG A 332 -6.23 -3.01 11.46
C ARG A 332 -6.64 -4.24 10.67
N ILE A 333 -6.42 -4.24 9.36
CA ILE A 333 -6.69 -5.40 8.50
C ILE A 333 -5.33 -5.87 8.00
N ARG A 334 -5.04 -7.16 8.23
CA ARG A 334 -3.84 -7.85 7.73
C ARG A 334 -4.27 -8.97 6.81
N PHE A 335 -3.80 -8.92 5.59
CA PHE A 335 -4.04 -9.95 4.58
C PHE A 335 -2.92 -10.99 4.63
N ILE A 336 -3.27 -12.22 4.96
CA ILE A 336 -2.31 -13.32 5.10
C ILE A 336 -2.13 -13.98 3.73
N GLU A 337 -0.95 -13.80 3.12
CA GLU A 337 -0.66 -14.31 1.78
C GLU A 337 -0.49 -15.85 1.76
N ASP A 338 0.06 -16.43 2.81
CA ASP A 338 0.08 -17.88 2.97
C ASP A 338 -1.25 -18.40 3.53
N ASP A 339 -2.17 -18.72 2.64
CA ASP A 339 -3.51 -19.23 2.99
C ASP A 339 -3.48 -20.44 3.93
N SER A 340 -2.38 -21.22 3.96
CA SER A 340 -2.26 -22.40 4.80
C SER A 340 -2.25 -22.07 6.29
N LEU A 341 -1.80 -20.87 6.66
CA LEU A 341 -1.74 -20.41 8.04
C LEU A 341 -3.13 -20.26 8.70
N LEU A 342 -4.14 -19.89 7.92
CA LEU A 342 -5.52 -19.70 8.38
C LEU A 342 -6.49 -20.80 7.93
N ALA A 343 -6.00 -21.85 7.25
CA ALA A 343 -6.86 -22.90 6.69
C ALA A 343 -7.75 -23.58 7.74
N ASP A 344 -7.18 -23.91 8.91
CA ASP A 344 -7.87 -24.59 10.01
C ASP A 344 -9.01 -23.76 10.65
N VAL A 345 -9.01 -22.45 10.41
CA VAL A 345 -10.00 -21.50 10.97
C VAL A 345 -10.89 -20.87 9.91
N GLY A 346 -10.93 -21.45 8.70
CA GLY A 346 -11.79 -20.98 7.61
C GLY A 346 -11.35 -19.65 6.99
N GLY A 347 -10.04 -19.36 7.03
CA GLY A 347 -9.42 -18.22 6.37
C GLY A 347 -9.59 -16.88 7.11
N VAL A 348 -10.09 -16.85 8.34
CA VAL A 348 -10.30 -15.61 9.09
C VAL A 348 -10.23 -15.79 10.61
N GLY A 349 -9.69 -14.79 11.28
CA GLY A 349 -9.66 -14.65 12.74
C GLY A 349 -9.34 -13.22 13.14
N ALA A 350 -9.38 -12.93 14.44
CA ALA A 350 -9.07 -11.59 14.93
C ALA A 350 -8.41 -11.62 16.31
N LEU A 351 -7.52 -10.64 16.51
CA LEU A 351 -7.04 -10.25 17.84
C LEU A 351 -7.97 -9.17 18.39
N LEU A 352 -8.28 -9.23 19.67
CA LEU A 352 -9.25 -8.37 20.34
C LEU A 352 -8.56 -7.34 21.24
N ARG A 353 -9.13 -6.14 21.32
CA ARG A 353 -8.75 -5.09 22.27
C ARG A 353 -9.22 -5.45 23.69
N PHE A 354 -10.42 -5.98 23.76
CA PHE A 354 -11.09 -6.42 24.98
C PHE A 354 -12.11 -7.49 24.61
N LYS A 355 -12.69 -8.15 25.58
CA LYS A 355 -13.74 -9.14 25.41
C LYS A 355 -14.85 -8.82 26.41
N ILE A 356 -16.08 -8.67 25.92
CA ILE A 356 -17.28 -8.44 26.74
C ILE A 356 -17.91 -9.78 27.15
#